data_6022919bcbc4dd4915d48782b4084779
#
_entry.id   6022919bcbc4dd4915d48782b4084779
#
_cell.length_a   1.000
_cell.length_b   1.000
_cell.length_c   1.000
_cell.angle_alpha   90.00
_cell.angle_beta   90.00
_cell.angle_gamma   90.00
#
_symmetry.space_group_name_H-M   'P 1'
#
loop_
_entity.id
_entity.type
_entity.pdbx_description
1 polymer ?
#
loop_
_entity_poly.entity_id
_entity_poly.type
_entity_poly.pdbx_seq_one_letter_code
_entity_poly.pdbx_strand_id
1 'polypeptide(L)'
;METTLSPDMITQIYSSTSLGVSIMLAAAGLGSALGWGLICMKYIEGIARQPEMLPALRIQMFITAGLMESFPLIVLAFAMFFVFANPFIGAAKAALGA
;
A
#
# COMPACT_ATOMS: atom_id res chain seq x y z
N MET A 1 39.58 -6.65 5.16
CA MET A 1 38.32 -6.69 4.41
C MET A 1 37.41 -5.55 4.86
N GLU A 2 36.91 -4.82 3.93
CA GLU A 2 35.97 -3.74 4.29
C GLU A 2 34.64 -4.31 4.74
N THR A 3 34.15 -3.79 5.87
CA THR A 3 32.87 -4.18 6.43
C THR A 3 31.82 -3.10 6.21
N THR A 4 32.18 -2.00 5.56
CA THR A 4 31.28 -0.90 5.27
C THR A 4 30.75 -1.00 3.85
N LEU A 5 29.53 -0.48 3.65
CA LEU A 5 28.93 -0.43 2.32
C LEU A 5 29.63 0.63 1.47
N SER A 6 29.90 0.32 0.21
CA SER A 6 30.39 1.29 -0.74
C SER A 6 29.27 2.23 -1.15
N PRO A 7 29.58 3.46 -1.65
CA PRO A 7 28.53 4.35 -2.17
C PRO A 7 27.71 3.73 -3.27
N ASP A 8 28.33 2.91 -4.14
CA ASP A 8 27.61 2.25 -5.22
C ASP A 8 26.60 1.23 -4.69
N MET A 9 26.98 0.49 -3.65
CA MET A 9 26.10 -0.49 -3.02
C MET A 9 24.89 0.20 -2.38
N ILE A 10 25.12 1.31 -1.70
CA ILE A 10 24.07 2.10 -1.07
C ILE A 10 23.10 2.63 -2.15
N THR A 11 23.65 3.16 -3.23
CA THR A 11 22.84 3.67 -4.34
C THR A 11 21.95 2.58 -4.93
N GLN A 12 22.50 1.38 -5.13
CA GLN A 12 21.73 0.25 -5.66
C GLN A 12 20.59 -0.14 -4.73
N ILE A 13 20.85 -0.18 -3.42
CA ILE A 13 19.83 -0.54 -2.43
C ILE A 13 18.70 0.49 -2.44
N TYR A 14 19.03 1.77 -2.41
CA TYR A 14 18.01 2.83 -2.43
C TYR A 14 17.25 2.87 -3.74
N SER A 15 17.92 2.66 -4.86
CA SER A 15 17.28 2.58 -6.17
C SER A 15 16.25 1.46 -6.24
N SER A 16 16.64 0.27 -5.81
CA SER A 16 15.77 -0.91 -5.82
C SER A 16 14.61 -0.73 -4.84
N THR A 17 14.87 -0.15 -3.67
CA THR A 17 13.84 0.13 -2.68
C THR A 17 12.84 1.15 -3.21
N SER A 18 13.31 2.22 -3.84
CA SER A 18 12.43 3.25 -4.42
C SER A 18 11.53 2.65 -5.49
N LEU A 19 12.06 1.78 -6.33
CA LEU A 19 11.27 1.10 -7.35
C LEU A 19 10.21 0.19 -6.70
N GLY A 20 10.61 -0.59 -5.70
CA GLY A 20 9.69 -1.47 -4.99
C GLY A 20 8.59 -0.70 -4.29
N VAL A 21 8.93 0.39 -3.62
CA VAL A 21 7.95 1.25 -2.94
C VAL A 21 6.99 1.87 -3.95
N SER A 22 7.49 2.32 -5.10
CA SER A 22 6.66 2.89 -6.16
C SER A 22 5.65 1.87 -6.67
N ILE A 23 6.08 0.62 -6.86
CA ILE A 23 5.19 -0.45 -7.30
C ILE A 23 4.14 -0.76 -6.24
N MET A 24 4.54 -0.83 -4.97
CA MET A 24 3.62 -1.05 -3.86
C MET A 24 2.53 0.01 -3.81
N LEU A 25 2.92 1.28 -3.86
CA LEU A 25 1.98 2.39 -3.78
C LEU A 25 1.09 2.48 -5.01
N ALA A 26 1.65 2.23 -6.19
CA ALA A 26 0.87 2.21 -7.43
C ALA A 26 -0.17 1.10 -7.40
N ALA A 27 0.21 -0.10 -6.98
CA ALA A 27 -0.71 -1.23 -6.88
C ALA A 27 -1.80 -0.99 -5.84
N ALA A 28 -1.42 -0.48 -4.67
CA ALA A 28 -2.37 -0.17 -3.61
C ALA A 28 -3.35 0.91 -4.04
N GLY A 29 -2.86 1.99 -4.66
CA GLY A 29 -3.70 3.08 -5.14
C GLY A 29 -4.64 2.64 -6.24
N LEU A 30 -4.14 1.91 -7.22
CA LEU A 30 -4.96 1.43 -8.33
C LEU A 30 -6.01 0.44 -7.85
N GLY A 31 -5.61 -0.51 -7.00
CA GLY A 31 -6.53 -1.48 -6.42
C GLY A 31 -7.63 -0.82 -5.59
N SER A 32 -7.25 0.14 -4.76
CA SER A 32 -8.21 0.89 -3.95
C SER A 32 -9.19 1.67 -4.83
N ALA A 33 -8.70 2.35 -5.85
CA ALA A 33 -9.54 3.12 -6.76
C ALA A 33 -10.54 2.23 -7.49
N LEU A 34 -10.09 1.09 -8.00
CA LEU A 34 -10.98 0.14 -8.69
C LEU A 34 -12.00 -0.45 -7.72
N GLY A 35 -11.58 -0.82 -6.51
CA GLY A 35 -12.47 -1.37 -5.50
C GLY A 35 -13.54 -0.36 -5.10
N TRP A 36 -13.16 0.88 -4.84
CA TRP A 36 -14.11 1.95 -4.52
C TRP A 36 -15.10 2.18 -5.67
N GLY A 37 -14.61 2.17 -6.91
CA GLY A 37 -15.47 2.32 -8.07
C GLY A 37 -16.52 1.23 -8.15
N LEU A 38 -16.14 -0.03 -7.92
CA LEU A 38 -17.06 -1.15 -7.92
C LEU A 38 -18.08 -1.08 -6.79
N ILE A 39 -17.64 -0.74 -5.59
CA ILE A 39 -18.52 -0.61 -4.43
C ILE A 39 -19.54 0.51 -4.65
N CYS A 40 -19.08 1.68 -5.10
CA CYS A 40 -19.96 2.81 -5.34
C CYS A 40 -20.96 2.54 -6.46
N MET A 41 -20.52 1.87 -7.52
CA MET A 41 -21.41 1.50 -8.61
C MET A 41 -22.54 0.61 -8.12
N LYS A 42 -22.23 -0.41 -7.35
CA LYS A 42 -23.23 -1.32 -6.80
C LYS A 42 -24.12 -0.66 -5.75
N TYR A 43 -23.57 0.25 -4.97
CA TYR A 43 -24.31 1.03 -4.01
C TYR A 43 -25.38 1.88 -4.69
N ILE A 44 -24.98 2.61 -5.73
CA ILE A 44 -25.90 3.46 -6.49
C ILE A 44 -26.97 2.62 -7.20
N GLU A 45 -26.57 1.49 -7.80
CA GLU A 45 -27.47 0.58 -8.45
C GLU A 45 -28.52 0.04 -7.47
N GLY A 46 -28.07 -0.35 -6.26
CA GLY A 46 -28.97 -0.84 -5.23
C GLY A 46 -29.99 0.20 -4.78
N ILE A 47 -29.55 1.45 -4.61
CA ILE A 47 -30.44 2.55 -4.25
C ILE A 47 -31.48 2.81 -5.36
N ALA A 48 -31.04 2.74 -6.60
CA ALA A 48 -31.94 2.96 -7.74
C ALA A 48 -33.03 1.90 -7.82
N ARG A 49 -32.69 0.65 -7.46
CA ARG A 49 -33.68 -0.44 -7.49
C ARG A 49 -34.56 -0.50 -6.26
N GLN A 50 -34.00 -0.19 -5.10
CA GLN A 50 -34.70 -0.27 -3.81
C GLN A 50 -34.34 0.96 -2.96
N PRO A 51 -34.97 2.12 -3.24
CA PRO A 51 -34.66 3.36 -2.50
C PRO A 51 -34.88 3.25 -0.98
N GLU A 52 -35.82 2.40 -0.56
CA GLU A 52 -36.11 2.16 0.85
C GLU A 52 -34.97 1.46 1.60
N MET A 53 -34.04 0.85 0.88
CA MET A 53 -32.88 0.17 1.46
C MET A 53 -31.68 1.12 1.66
N LEU A 54 -31.83 2.40 1.37
CA LEU A 54 -30.74 3.36 1.48
C LEU A 54 -30.02 3.33 2.83
N PRO A 55 -30.70 3.34 3.99
CA PRO A 55 -29.99 3.30 5.27
C PRO A 55 -29.15 2.03 5.45
N ALA A 56 -29.70 0.87 5.09
CA ALA A 56 -28.99 -0.40 5.22
C ALA A 56 -27.82 -0.49 4.24
N LEU A 57 -28.02 -0.07 3.00
CA LEU A 57 -26.98 -0.07 1.98
C LEU A 57 -25.84 0.88 2.34
N ARG A 58 -26.18 2.03 2.93
CA ARG A 58 -25.14 2.99 3.36
C ARG A 58 -24.23 2.40 4.42
N ILE A 59 -24.81 1.72 5.41
CA ILE A 59 -24.03 1.09 6.49
C ILE A 59 -23.14 -0.01 5.91
N GLN A 60 -23.69 -0.85 5.04
CA GLN A 60 -22.93 -1.93 4.41
C GLN A 60 -21.80 -1.39 3.55
N MET A 61 -22.05 -0.30 2.81
CA MET A 61 -21.01 0.33 2.00
C MET A 61 -19.87 0.83 2.87
N PHE A 62 -20.15 1.52 3.97
CA PHE A 62 -19.11 2.05 4.84
C PHE A 62 -18.30 0.94 5.50
N ILE A 63 -18.94 -0.14 5.93
CA ILE A 63 -18.23 -1.29 6.51
C ILE A 63 -17.30 -1.92 5.48
N THR A 64 -17.80 -2.20 4.29
CA THR A 64 -17.04 -2.82 3.22
C THR A 64 -15.89 -1.92 2.77
N ALA A 65 -16.17 -0.64 2.59
CA ALA A 65 -15.15 0.33 2.18
C ALA A 65 -14.06 0.48 3.23
N GLY A 66 -14.43 0.52 4.51
CA GLY A 66 -13.47 0.62 5.60
C GLY A 66 -12.54 -0.59 5.67
N LEU A 67 -13.10 -1.79 5.52
CA LEU A 67 -12.28 -3.00 5.47
C LEU A 67 -11.35 -3.02 4.27
N MET A 68 -11.85 -2.60 3.11
CA MET A 68 -11.04 -2.56 1.89
C MET A 68 -9.90 -1.55 1.99
N GLU A 69 -10.17 -0.38 2.59
CA GLU A 69 -9.15 0.67 2.73
C GLU A 69 -8.06 0.33 3.73
N SER A 70 -8.30 -0.63 4.63
CA SER A 70 -7.27 -1.01 5.61
C SER A 70 -6.03 -1.58 4.94
N PHE A 71 -6.16 -2.33 3.85
CA PHE A 71 -5.02 -2.91 3.14
C PHE A 71 -4.12 -1.86 2.49
N PRO A 72 -4.65 -0.88 1.73
CA PRO A 72 -3.80 0.19 1.20
C PRO A 72 -3.11 1.00 2.29
N LEU A 73 -3.75 1.21 3.44
CA LEU A 73 -3.13 1.93 4.54
C LEU A 73 -1.97 1.16 5.15
N ILE A 74 -2.10 -0.17 5.27
CA ILE A 74 -1.00 -1.02 5.73
C ILE A 74 0.16 -0.95 4.75
N VAL A 75 -0.12 -1.02 3.45
CA VAL A 75 0.91 -0.90 2.40
C VAL A 75 1.61 0.45 2.50
N LEU A 76 0.86 1.53 2.71
CA LEU A 76 1.43 2.87 2.87
C LEU A 76 2.38 2.92 4.08
N ALA A 77 1.99 2.31 5.20
CA ALA A 77 2.82 2.28 6.40
C ALA A 77 4.14 1.55 6.13
N PHE A 78 4.09 0.38 5.48
CA PHE A 78 5.32 -0.34 5.12
C PHE A 78 6.15 0.42 4.09
N ALA A 79 5.51 1.09 3.13
CA ALA A 79 6.22 1.91 2.15
C ALA A 79 7.00 3.03 2.83
N MET A 80 6.38 3.72 3.79
CA MET A 80 7.05 4.77 4.55
C MET A 80 8.19 4.21 5.39
N PHE A 81 8.00 3.03 5.99
CA PHE A 81 9.06 2.35 6.72
C PHE A 81 10.27 2.09 5.82
N PHE A 82 10.06 1.56 4.62
CA PHE A 82 11.15 1.30 3.69
C PHE A 82 11.85 2.58 3.23
N VAL A 83 11.11 3.68 3.10
CA VAL A 83 11.68 4.95 2.67
C VAL A 83 12.52 5.58 3.77
N PHE A 84 12.02 5.61 5.01
CA PHE A 84 12.66 6.35 6.09
C PHE A 84 13.58 5.50 6.96
N ALA A 85 13.39 4.19 7.01
CA ALA A 85 14.18 3.29 7.84
C ALA A 85 14.48 2.01 7.07
N ASN A 86 15.15 2.14 5.93
CA ASN A 86 15.38 1.05 4.99
C ASN A 86 16.04 -0.16 5.66
N PRO A 87 15.32 -1.28 5.87
CA PRO A 87 15.89 -2.44 6.56
C PRO A 87 16.91 -3.18 5.71
N PHE A 88 16.91 -2.98 4.39
CA PHE A 88 17.85 -3.65 3.51
C PHE A 88 19.27 -3.12 3.69
N ILE A 89 19.41 -1.88 4.10
CA ILE A 89 20.73 -1.32 4.44
C ILE A 89 21.32 -2.06 5.64
N GLY A 90 20.52 -2.27 6.69
CA GLY A 90 20.95 -3.01 7.86
C GLY A 90 21.28 -4.48 7.54
N ALA A 91 20.43 -5.11 6.71
CA ALA A 91 20.67 -6.49 6.28
C ALA A 91 21.97 -6.61 5.46
N ALA A 92 22.23 -5.64 4.59
CA ALA A 92 23.48 -5.63 3.81
C ALA A 92 24.70 -5.48 4.69
N LYS A 93 24.63 -4.59 5.69
CA LYS A 93 25.71 -4.43 6.66
C LYS A 93 25.96 -5.72 7.43
N ALA A 94 24.89 -6.39 7.88
CA ALA A 94 25.01 -7.66 8.58
C ALA A 94 25.67 -8.73 7.70
N ALA A 95 25.31 -8.78 6.42
CA ALA A 95 25.88 -9.71 5.47
C ALA A 95 27.38 -9.48 5.25
N LEU A 96 27.84 -8.23 5.41
CA LEU A 96 29.26 -7.88 5.30
C LEU A 96 30.02 -8.08 6.62
N GLY A 97 29.34 -8.51 7.66
CA GLY A 97 29.95 -8.70 8.98
C GLY A 97 30.14 -7.43 9.77
N ALA A 98 29.40 -6.39 9.38
CA ALA A 98 29.51 -5.10 10.06
C ALA A 98 28.51 -4.98 11.20
#